data_fd1da0589ee5f46a059d1801d33d15e4
#
_entry.id   fd1da0589ee5f46a059d1801d33d15e4
#
_cell.length_a   1.000
_cell.length_b   1.000
_cell.length_c   1.000
_cell.angle_alpha   90.00
_cell.angle_beta   90.00
_cell.angle_gamma   90.00
#
_symmetry.space_group_name_H-M   'P 1'
#
loop_
_entity.id
_entity.type
_entity.pdbx_description
1 polymer ?
#
loop_
_entity_poly.entity_id
_entity_poly.type
_entity_poly.pdbx_seq_one_letter_code
_entity_poly.pdbx_strand_id
1 'polypeptide(L)'
;GINAIWFTPVVEQIHGATNEGTGNTYGYHGYWAKDWTTLDPNFGTKENLRKLVETAHGKGIRILMDVVLNHTGPVTPKDPVWPQEWVITDPTCEFTTYENITNCTLVDNLPDILTTSNDAVELPDALLAKWKKEGRLSNELDELQLFFDRTGYPRAPRFYIVKWLTDYVHELGIDGFRVDTVKHVNENAWAELYKEASYAFETWKKKHPDAVLDDNPFYMVGEVYNYGISGGREFDFGDKKVDYFDHGFHSLINFELKNDAKNDYETIFSKYSKL
;
A
#
# COMPACT_ATOMS: atom_id res chain seq x y z
N GLY A 1 2.08 -6.76 -26.66
CA GLY A 1 3.12 -6.07 -25.91
C GLY A 1 2.77 -5.94 -24.44
N ILE A 2 3.67 -5.42 -23.61
CA ILE A 2 3.43 -5.07 -22.21
C ILE A 2 2.90 -3.64 -22.19
N ASN A 3 1.83 -3.39 -21.43
CA ASN A 3 1.22 -2.05 -21.26
C ASN A 3 1.27 -1.52 -19.83
N ALA A 4 1.65 -2.36 -18.87
CA ALA A 4 1.91 -1.94 -17.50
C ALA A 4 3.02 -2.77 -16.88
N ILE A 5 3.75 -2.18 -15.93
CA ILE A 5 4.73 -2.83 -15.08
C ILE A 5 4.28 -2.62 -13.64
N TRP A 6 4.18 -3.71 -12.89
CA TRP A 6 4.02 -3.72 -11.45
C TRP A 6 5.32 -4.24 -10.81
N PHE A 7 5.79 -3.57 -9.78
CA PHE A 7 6.94 -3.98 -8.97
C PHE A 7 6.59 -3.95 -7.48
N THR A 8 7.31 -4.72 -6.68
CA THR A 8 7.14 -4.81 -5.23
C THR A 8 7.35 -3.47 -4.54
N PRO A 9 6.89 -3.27 -3.28
CA PRO A 9 7.03 -2.00 -2.59
C PRO A 9 8.48 -1.55 -2.53
N VAL A 10 8.72 -0.26 -2.75
CA VAL A 10 10.06 0.34 -2.87
C VAL A 10 10.45 1.23 -1.71
N VAL A 11 9.55 1.44 -0.75
CA VAL A 11 9.83 2.25 0.46
C VAL A 11 10.89 1.59 1.33
N GLU A 12 11.56 2.37 2.18
CA GLU A 12 12.64 1.85 3.02
C GLU A 12 12.15 0.72 3.93
N GLN A 13 12.89 -0.38 3.90
CA GLN A 13 12.60 -1.61 4.62
C GLN A 13 13.37 -1.69 5.93
N ILE A 14 12.97 -2.60 6.82
CA ILE A 14 13.74 -2.91 8.02
C ILE A 14 15.16 -3.37 7.65
N HIS A 15 16.13 -3.03 8.50
CA HIS A 15 17.55 -3.36 8.29
C HIS A 15 17.98 -4.60 9.08
N GLY A 16 17.19 -5.01 10.07
CA GLY A 16 17.42 -6.21 10.85
C GLY A 16 16.88 -7.45 10.18
N ALA A 17 17.25 -8.61 10.72
CA ALA A 17 16.69 -9.88 10.35
C ALA A 17 15.65 -10.33 11.36
N THR A 18 14.65 -11.05 10.88
CA THR A 18 13.73 -11.84 11.70
C THR A 18 13.83 -13.31 11.32
N ASN A 19 13.37 -14.22 12.20
CA ASN A 19 13.36 -15.65 11.92
C ASN A 19 11.92 -16.13 11.76
N GLU A 20 11.55 -16.48 10.54
CA GLU A 20 10.23 -17.01 10.18
C GLU A 20 10.17 -18.56 10.20
N GLY A 21 11.06 -19.19 10.96
CA GLY A 21 11.15 -20.66 11.06
C GLY A 21 12.07 -21.34 10.03
N THR A 22 12.58 -20.57 9.06
CA THR A 22 13.49 -21.07 8.01
C THR A 22 14.90 -20.48 8.10
N GLY A 23 15.18 -19.69 9.15
CA GLY A 23 16.41 -18.95 9.34
C GLY A 23 16.20 -17.43 9.24
N ASN A 24 17.29 -16.67 9.20
CA ASN A 24 17.22 -15.22 9.13
C ASN A 24 16.66 -14.75 7.78
N THR A 25 15.57 -13.97 7.85
CA THR A 25 14.92 -13.34 6.70
C THR A 25 15.01 -11.82 6.85
N TYR A 26 15.14 -11.12 5.73
CA TYR A 26 15.27 -9.66 5.64
C TYR A 26 14.14 -9.09 4.78
N GLY A 27 13.91 -7.78 4.83
CA GLY A 27 12.86 -7.08 4.06
C GLY A 27 13.10 -6.97 2.55
N TYR A 28 13.84 -7.90 1.92
CA TYR A 28 14.22 -7.88 0.50
C TYR A 28 13.03 -7.86 -0.46
N HIS A 29 11.89 -8.39 -0.03
CA HIS A 29 10.66 -8.47 -0.82
C HIS A 29 9.87 -7.15 -0.87
N GLY A 30 10.15 -6.18 0.01
CA GLY A 30 9.50 -4.87 0.03
C GLY A 30 8.28 -4.73 0.95
N TYR A 31 7.82 -5.81 1.60
CA TYR A 31 6.60 -5.79 2.43
C TYR A 31 6.84 -5.51 3.91
N TRP A 32 8.05 -5.13 4.32
CA TRP A 32 8.42 -4.82 5.70
C TRP A 32 8.86 -3.37 5.84
N ALA A 33 7.92 -2.47 5.59
CA ALA A 33 8.17 -1.04 5.62
C ALA A 33 8.66 -0.56 6.98
N LYS A 34 9.69 0.30 6.94
CA LYS A 34 10.23 1.03 8.06
C LYS A 34 9.97 2.52 7.95
N ASP A 35 10.01 3.04 6.74
CA ASP A 35 9.81 4.46 6.44
C ASP A 35 9.20 4.61 5.05
N TRP A 36 7.98 5.14 4.98
CA TRP A 36 7.27 5.38 3.72
C TRP A 36 7.74 6.65 2.99
N THR A 37 8.54 7.51 3.65
CA THR A 37 8.93 8.82 3.12
C THR A 37 10.16 8.76 2.21
N THR A 38 10.81 7.60 2.11
CA THR A 38 12.03 7.43 1.31
C THR A 38 12.07 6.05 0.66
N LEU A 39 12.85 5.95 -0.43
CA LEU A 39 13.13 4.68 -1.10
C LEU A 39 14.15 3.85 -0.33
N ASP A 40 13.97 2.54 -0.37
CA ASP A 40 15.02 1.64 0.12
C ASP A 40 16.28 1.76 -0.78
N PRO A 41 17.45 1.96 -0.20
CA PRO A 41 18.68 2.17 -0.97
C PRO A 41 19.08 0.97 -1.86
N ASN A 42 18.55 -0.24 -1.60
CA ASN A 42 18.77 -1.41 -2.45
C ASN A 42 17.96 -1.32 -3.77
N PHE A 43 16.88 -0.54 -3.81
CA PHE A 43 16.12 -0.27 -5.03
C PHE A 43 16.70 0.91 -5.82
N GLY A 44 17.57 1.70 -5.21
CA GLY A 44 18.18 2.87 -5.85
C GLY A 44 17.70 4.19 -5.26
N THR A 45 17.71 5.23 -6.07
CA THR A 45 17.34 6.59 -5.67
C THR A 45 16.00 7.01 -6.25
N LYS A 46 15.39 8.06 -5.69
CA LYS A 46 14.17 8.67 -6.25
C LYS A 46 14.35 9.08 -7.72
N GLU A 47 15.54 9.51 -8.09
CA GLU A 47 15.88 9.84 -9.47
C GLU A 47 15.91 8.59 -10.38
N ASN A 48 16.38 7.45 -9.89
CA ASN A 48 16.30 6.20 -10.64
C ASN A 48 14.83 5.78 -10.87
N LEU A 49 13.97 5.92 -9.87
CA LEU A 49 12.54 5.63 -10.01
C LEU A 49 11.86 6.62 -10.97
N ARG A 50 12.18 7.92 -10.90
CA ARG A 50 11.71 8.94 -11.85
C ARG A 50 12.07 8.55 -13.29
N LYS A 51 13.32 8.19 -13.53
CA LYS A 51 13.79 7.76 -14.84
C LYS A 51 13.09 6.50 -15.33
N LEU A 52 12.78 5.56 -14.44
CA LEU A 52 11.98 4.38 -14.77
C LEU A 52 10.59 4.78 -15.27
N VAL A 53 9.88 5.63 -14.53
CA VAL A 53 8.54 6.11 -14.89
C VAL A 53 8.56 6.86 -16.22
N GLU A 54 9.44 7.84 -16.38
CA GLU A 54 9.58 8.62 -17.63
C GLU A 54 9.90 7.72 -18.83
N THR A 55 10.77 6.72 -18.63
CA THR A 55 11.13 5.78 -19.71
C THR A 55 9.96 4.89 -20.08
N ALA A 56 9.19 4.43 -19.09
CA ALA A 56 8.01 3.62 -19.32
C ALA A 56 6.92 4.42 -20.03
N HIS A 57 6.63 5.63 -19.55
CA HIS A 57 5.65 6.53 -20.17
C HIS A 57 6.04 6.86 -21.62
N GLY A 58 7.31 7.13 -21.90
CA GLY A 58 7.80 7.34 -23.28
C GLY A 58 7.63 6.14 -24.20
N LYS A 59 7.26 4.97 -23.66
CA LYS A 59 6.95 3.73 -24.40
C LYS A 59 5.47 3.35 -24.34
N GLY A 60 4.62 4.18 -23.75
CA GLY A 60 3.21 3.89 -23.54
C GLY A 60 2.95 2.81 -22.47
N ILE A 61 3.88 2.64 -21.52
CA ILE A 61 3.81 1.63 -20.46
C ILE A 61 3.49 2.33 -19.14
N ARG A 62 2.45 1.89 -18.44
CA ARG A 62 2.06 2.39 -17.11
C ARG A 62 2.90 1.77 -16.01
N ILE A 63 3.02 2.49 -14.91
CA ILE A 63 3.69 2.02 -13.70
C ILE A 63 2.66 1.86 -12.58
N LEU A 64 2.57 0.64 -12.04
CA LEU A 64 1.83 0.34 -10.82
C LEU A 64 2.82 0.08 -9.69
N MET A 65 2.74 0.90 -8.65
CA MET A 65 3.54 0.73 -7.44
C MET A 65 2.79 -0.15 -6.44
N ASP A 66 3.47 -1.14 -5.88
CA ASP A 66 2.94 -1.92 -4.77
C ASP A 66 3.00 -1.09 -3.48
N VAL A 67 1.93 -1.09 -2.71
CA VAL A 67 1.81 -0.29 -1.49
C VAL A 67 1.27 -1.11 -0.33
N VAL A 68 1.88 -0.90 0.84
CA VAL A 68 1.48 -1.50 2.10
C VAL A 68 1.06 -0.38 3.06
N LEU A 69 -0.21 -0.38 3.47
CA LEU A 69 -0.74 0.55 4.46
C LEU A 69 -1.03 -0.17 5.80
N ASN A 70 -1.28 -1.48 5.73
CA ASN A 70 -1.73 -2.26 6.87
C ASN A 70 -0.70 -2.38 7.99
N HIS A 71 0.57 -2.58 7.68
CA HIS A 71 1.57 -2.97 8.68
C HIS A 71 2.94 -2.35 8.43
N THR A 72 3.74 -2.35 9.48
CA THR A 72 5.20 -2.06 9.43
C THR A 72 5.97 -3.36 9.21
N GLY A 73 7.30 -3.27 9.10
CA GLY A 73 8.13 -4.46 9.20
C GLY A 73 8.21 -5.00 10.63
N PRO A 74 8.69 -6.24 10.81
CA PRO A 74 8.97 -6.83 12.11
C PRO A 74 9.87 -5.96 12.99
N VAL A 75 9.66 -6.02 14.29
CA VAL A 75 10.53 -5.38 15.28
C VAL A 75 11.86 -6.13 15.34
N THR A 76 12.97 -5.42 15.14
CA THR A 76 14.32 -5.97 15.22
C THR A 76 15.24 -5.07 16.08
N PRO A 77 16.38 -5.58 16.57
CA PRO A 77 17.33 -4.76 17.32
C PRO A 77 17.97 -3.60 16.53
N LYS A 78 17.83 -3.61 15.20
CA LYS A 78 18.40 -2.59 14.31
C LYS A 78 17.41 -1.53 13.86
N ASP A 79 16.14 -1.74 14.12
CA ASP A 79 15.07 -0.90 13.61
C ASP A 79 14.29 -0.27 14.76
N PRO A 80 13.83 0.98 14.61
CA PRO A 80 13.05 1.63 15.65
C PRO A 80 11.70 0.91 15.83
N VAL A 81 11.24 0.85 17.08
CA VAL A 81 9.89 0.39 17.40
C VAL A 81 8.92 1.54 17.17
N TRP A 82 7.82 1.27 16.47
CA TRP A 82 6.76 2.25 16.30
C TRP A 82 6.02 2.48 17.64
N PRO A 83 5.62 3.72 17.96
CA PRO A 83 4.86 4.01 19.18
C PRO A 83 3.52 3.26 19.20
N GLN A 84 3.05 2.89 20.39
CA GLN A 84 1.79 2.13 20.57
C GLN A 84 0.56 2.86 20.03
N GLU A 85 0.58 4.19 20.01
CA GLU A 85 -0.47 5.02 19.39
C GLU A 85 -0.51 4.94 17.86
N TRP A 86 0.51 4.33 17.24
CA TRP A 86 0.59 4.12 15.80
C TRP A 86 0.22 2.70 15.37
N VAL A 87 0.44 1.72 16.25
CA VAL A 87 0.40 0.31 15.84
C VAL A 87 -0.38 -0.57 16.83
N ILE A 88 -0.94 -1.65 16.29
CA ILE A 88 -1.50 -2.79 17.02
C ILE A 88 -0.42 -3.87 17.05
N THR A 89 -0.14 -4.42 18.24
CA THR A 89 0.79 -5.54 18.42
C THR A 89 0.11 -6.80 18.96
N ASP A 90 -1.10 -6.66 19.46
CA ASP A 90 -1.96 -7.71 20.01
C ASP A 90 -3.44 -7.35 19.76
N PRO A 91 -4.34 -8.34 19.59
CA PRO A 91 -4.08 -9.77 19.39
C PRO A 91 -3.61 -10.11 17.96
N THR A 92 -3.04 -11.29 17.76
CA THR A 92 -2.87 -11.87 16.42
C THR A 92 -4.23 -12.22 15.82
N CYS A 93 -4.38 -12.07 14.50
CA CYS A 93 -5.65 -12.27 13.81
C CYS A 93 -6.17 -13.71 13.91
N GLU A 94 -7.47 -13.87 14.19
CA GLU A 94 -8.14 -15.17 14.23
C GLU A 94 -8.87 -15.54 12.93
N PHE A 95 -9.04 -14.59 12.01
CA PHE A 95 -9.67 -14.75 10.69
C PHE A 95 -11.11 -15.31 10.70
N THR A 96 -11.88 -15.04 11.75
CA THR A 96 -13.24 -15.57 11.92
C THR A 96 -14.34 -14.53 11.77
N THR A 97 -14.05 -13.23 11.99
CA THR A 97 -14.98 -12.12 11.83
C THR A 97 -14.28 -10.92 11.19
N TYR A 98 -15.06 -9.97 10.66
CA TYR A 98 -14.54 -8.72 10.14
C TYR A 98 -13.65 -7.98 11.16
N GLU A 99 -14.14 -7.87 12.40
CA GLU A 99 -13.43 -7.16 13.48
C GLU A 99 -12.07 -7.79 13.79
N ASN A 100 -12.00 -9.11 13.96
CA ASN A 100 -10.75 -9.78 14.29
C ASN A 100 -9.86 -10.10 13.08
N ILE A 101 -10.16 -9.49 11.92
CA ILE A 101 -9.32 -9.43 10.72
C ILE A 101 -8.78 -8.02 10.52
N THR A 102 -9.51 -6.98 10.95
CA THR A 102 -9.16 -5.56 10.71
C THR A 102 -8.58 -4.85 11.94
N ASN A 103 -8.67 -5.44 13.14
CA ASN A 103 -8.17 -4.88 14.40
C ASN A 103 -7.25 -5.88 15.13
N CYS A 104 -6.26 -6.41 14.45
CA CYS A 104 -5.34 -7.44 14.94
C CYS A 104 -3.99 -7.29 14.24
N THR A 105 -2.97 -8.02 14.68
CA THR A 105 -1.74 -8.18 13.90
C THR A 105 -1.86 -9.39 12.98
N LEU A 106 -1.44 -9.25 11.73
CA LEU A 106 -1.54 -10.30 10.72
C LEU A 106 -0.82 -11.58 11.16
N VAL A 107 0.36 -11.43 11.70
CA VAL A 107 1.17 -12.50 12.31
C VAL A 107 1.93 -11.93 13.51
N ASP A 108 2.45 -12.81 14.37
CA ASP A 108 3.31 -12.40 15.48
C ASP A 108 4.51 -11.57 15.00
N ASN A 109 4.88 -10.56 15.78
CA ASN A 109 5.96 -9.61 15.47
C ASN A 109 5.83 -8.87 14.12
N LEU A 110 4.60 -8.62 13.65
CA LEU A 110 4.34 -7.77 12.50
C LEU A 110 3.32 -6.69 12.89
N PRO A 111 3.77 -5.55 13.47
CA PRO A 111 2.86 -4.53 13.97
C PRO A 111 1.98 -3.94 12.87
N ASP A 112 0.67 -4.03 13.05
CA ASP A 112 -0.32 -3.43 12.14
C ASP A 112 -0.55 -1.96 12.49
N ILE A 113 -0.70 -1.11 11.49
CA ILE A 113 -1.01 0.30 11.68
C ILE A 113 -2.43 0.46 12.23
N LEU A 114 -2.62 1.35 13.19
CA LEU A 114 -3.95 1.72 13.73
C LEU A 114 -4.78 2.44 12.66
N THR A 115 -5.17 1.71 11.62
CA THR A 115 -5.89 2.26 10.47
C THR A 115 -7.33 2.66 10.77
N THR A 116 -7.92 2.14 11.84
CA THR A 116 -9.29 2.45 12.27
C THR A 116 -9.37 3.69 13.18
N SER A 117 -8.24 4.13 13.79
CA SER A 117 -8.22 5.28 14.67
C SER A 117 -8.35 6.61 13.91
N ASN A 118 -9.07 7.55 14.53
CA ASN A 118 -9.08 8.97 14.17
C ASN A 118 -8.38 9.85 15.22
N ASP A 119 -7.77 9.24 16.23
CA ASP A 119 -7.05 9.97 17.26
C ASP A 119 -5.76 10.54 16.70
N ALA A 120 -5.51 11.80 17.00
CA ALA A 120 -4.30 12.47 16.57
C ALA A 120 -3.08 11.91 17.32
N VAL A 121 -2.02 11.65 16.57
CA VAL A 121 -0.76 11.13 17.08
C VAL A 121 0.40 12.06 16.75
N GLU A 122 1.43 12.05 17.59
CA GLU A 122 2.69 12.71 17.29
C GLU A 122 3.51 11.86 16.32
N LEU A 123 4.37 12.51 15.53
CA LEU A 123 5.31 11.80 14.66
C LEU A 123 6.34 11.05 15.50
N PRO A 124 6.72 9.83 15.12
CA PRO A 124 7.73 9.07 15.87
C PRO A 124 9.06 9.81 15.95
N ASP A 125 9.65 9.88 17.14
CA ASP A 125 10.94 10.56 17.39
C ASP A 125 12.06 10.05 16.47
N ALA A 126 12.07 8.75 16.19
CA ALA A 126 13.04 8.14 15.27
C ALA A 126 12.93 8.71 13.85
N LEU A 127 11.71 8.96 13.39
CA LEU A 127 11.45 9.52 12.06
C LEU A 127 11.88 11.01 12.02
N LEU A 128 11.51 11.78 13.04
CA LEU A 128 11.93 13.19 13.17
C LEU A 128 13.45 13.33 13.23
N ALA A 129 14.12 12.47 14.00
CA ALA A 129 15.58 12.45 14.10
C ALA A 129 16.24 12.09 12.75
N LYS A 130 15.67 11.14 12.01
CA LYS A 130 16.11 10.78 10.66
C LYS A 130 15.98 11.95 9.70
N TRP A 131 14.80 12.58 9.60
CA TRP A 131 14.57 13.73 8.73
C TRP A 131 15.50 14.91 9.06
N LYS A 132 15.75 15.14 10.36
CA LYS A 132 16.71 16.17 10.80
C LYS A 132 18.12 15.86 10.32
N LYS A 133 18.57 14.62 10.48
CA LYS A 133 19.90 14.16 10.01
C LYS A 133 20.06 14.30 8.50
N GLU A 134 18.98 14.05 7.76
CA GLU A 134 18.93 14.13 6.30
C GLU A 134 18.69 15.56 5.77
N GLY A 135 18.49 16.55 6.67
CA GLY A 135 18.28 17.95 6.32
C GLY A 135 16.92 18.26 5.69
N ARG A 136 15.95 17.37 5.79
CA ARG A 136 14.61 17.52 5.18
C ARG A 136 13.46 17.73 6.18
N LEU A 137 13.75 17.83 7.48
CA LEU A 137 12.73 17.93 8.53
C LEU A 137 11.72 19.07 8.28
N SER A 138 12.20 20.28 7.98
CA SER A 138 11.32 21.44 7.76
C SER A 138 10.39 21.18 6.57
N ASN A 139 10.92 20.68 5.46
CA ASN A 139 10.16 20.41 4.25
C ASN A 139 9.06 19.35 4.51
N GLU A 140 9.40 18.25 5.20
CA GLU A 140 8.44 17.19 5.53
C GLU A 140 7.30 17.73 6.43
N LEU A 141 7.63 18.55 7.43
CA LEU A 141 6.63 19.15 8.32
C LEU A 141 5.73 20.13 7.57
N ASP A 142 6.28 20.97 6.70
CA ASP A 142 5.55 21.92 5.89
C ASP A 142 4.58 21.21 4.92
N GLU A 143 5.04 20.14 4.27
CA GLU A 143 4.20 19.34 3.36
C GLU A 143 3.08 18.60 4.10
N LEU A 144 3.36 18.05 5.29
CA LEU A 144 2.33 17.47 6.14
C LEU A 144 1.30 18.52 6.55
N GLN A 145 1.73 19.72 6.95
CA GLN A 145 0.81 20.81 7.30
C GLN A 145 -0.10 21.15 6.13
N LEU A 146 0.45 21.33 4.92
CA LEU A 146 -0.32 21.60 3.71
C LEU A 146 -1.33 20.50 3.38
N PHE A 147 -0.92 19.24 3.55
CA PHE A 147 -1.81 18.10 3.33
C PHE A 147 -3.00 18.11 4.29
N PHE A 148 -2.74 18.24 5.59
CA PHE A 148 -3.81 18.24 6.60
C PHE A 148 -4.70 19.48 6.51
N ASP A 149 -4.16 20.66 6.19
CA ASP A 149 -4.94 21.86 5.97
C ASP A 149 -5.87 21.74 4.75
N ARG A 150 -5.38 21.12 3.67
CA ARG A 150 -6.17 20.91 2.45
C ARG A 150 -7.28 19.89 2.64
N THR A 151 -6.98 18.78 3.35
CA THR A 151 -7.90 17.63 3.45
C THR A 151 -8.88 17.74 4.61
N GLY A 152 -8.47 18.40 5.68
CA GLY A 152 -9.20 18.41 6.96
C GLY A 152 -9.18 17.07 7.70
N TYR A 153 -8.36 16.12 7.27
CA TYR A 153 -8.21 14.83 7.96
C TYR A 153 -7.58 15.01 9.34
N PRO A 154 -7.94 14.16 10.31
CA PRO A 154 -7.23 14.13 11.58
C PRO A 154 -5.80 13.65 11.38
N ARG A 155 -4.88 14.06 12.27
CA ARG A 155 -3.48 13.61 12.26
C ARG A 155 -3.34 12.19 12.83
N ALA A 156 -4.14 11.26 12.31
CA ALA A 156 -4.15 9.86 12.71
C ALA A 156 -3.22 9.01 11.82
N PRO A 157 -2.74 7.85 12.29
CA PRO A 157 -1.69 7.05 11.63
C PRO A 157 -1.89 6.83 10.14
N ARG A 158 -3.10 6.37 9.74
CA ARG A 158 -3.37 6.05 8.33
C ARG A 158 -3.22 7.24 7.38
N PHE A 159 -3.56 8.46 7.84
CA PHE A 159 -3.51 9.63 6.97
C PHE A 159 -2.09 10.13 6.70
N TYR A 160 -1.16 9.91 7.62
CA TYR A 160 0.25 10.12 7.35
C TYR A 160 0.74 9.16 6.26
N ILE A 161 0.39 7.87 6.35
CA ILE A 161 0.79 6.89 5.35
C ILE A 161 0.12 7.16 3.99
N VAL A 162 -1.17 7.51 3.98
CA VAL A 162 -1.88 7.96 2.77
C VAL A 162 -1.12 9.12 2.10
N LYS A 163 -0.73 10.14 2.89
CA LYS A 163 0.07 11.27 2.37
C LYS A 163 1.37 10.78 1.75
N TRP A 164 2.16 10.01 2.48
CA TRP A 164 3.47 9.55 2.02
C TRP A 164 3.39 8.64 0.79
N LEU A 165 2.40 7.78 0.69
CA LEU A 165 2.18 6.96 -0.51
C LEU A 165 1.76 7.81 -1.71
N THR A 166 0.90 8.80 -1.50
CA THR A 166 0.43 9.65 -2.60
C THR A 166 1.45 10.69 -3.06
N ASP A 167 2.50 10.95 -2.27
CA ASP A 167 3.64 11.77 -2.71
C ASP A 167 4.35 11.15 -3.91
N TYR A 168 4.49 9.82 -3.96
CA TYR A 168 5.07 9.14 -5.14
C TYR A 168 4.22 9.38 -6.40
N VAL A 169 2.92 9.44 -6.27
CA VAL A 169 2.02 9.76 -7.38
C VAL A 169 2.19 11.21 -7.79
N HIS A 170 2.14 12.14 -6.82
CA HIS A 170 2.24 13.57 -7.06
C HIS A 170 3.57 14.00 -7.68
N GLU A 171 4.67 13.33 -7.31
CA GLU A 171 6.01 13.71 -7.74
C GLU A 171 6.47 12.98 -9.00
N LEU A 172 6.07 11.73 -9.18
CA LEU A 172 6.61 10.84 -10.20
C LEU A 172 5.61 10.46 -11.30
N GLY A 173 4.30 10.65 -11.06
CA GLY A 173 3.27 10.25 -12.01
C GLY A 173 3.04 8.74 -12.05
N ILE A 174 3.13 8.07 -10.90
CA ILE A 174 2.72 6.66 -10.76
C ILE A 174 1.26 6.54 -11.20
N ASP A 175 0.95 5.62 -12.11
CA ASP A 175 -0.37 5.48 -12.75
C ASP A 175 -1.38 4.71 -11.90
N GLY A 176 -0.91 3.95 -10.94
CA GLY A 176 -1.78 3.16 -10.08
C GLY A 176 -1.07 2.45 -8.94
N PHE A 177 -1.86 1.89 -8.04
CA PHE A 177 -1.38 1.05 -6.95
C PHE A 177 -1.86 -0.40 -7.08
N ARG A 178 -0.96 -1.34 -6.82
CA ARG A 178 -1.36 -2.63 -6.29
C ARG A 178 -1.33 -2.52 -4.78
N VAL A 179 -2.44 -2.83 -4.14
CA VAL A 179 -2.60 -2.65 -2.70
C VAL A 179 -2.53 -4.00 -2.00
N ASP A 180 -1.58 -4.09 -1.09
CA ASP A 180 -1.34 -5.27 -0.27
C ASP A 180 -2.36 -5.41 0.85
N THR A 181 -2.66 -6.64 1.29
CA THR A 181 -3.42 -6.98 2.51
C THR A 181 -4.75 -6.23 2.69
N VAL A 182 -5.49 -6.01 1.59
CA VAL A 182 -6.70 -5.14 1.56
C VAL A 182 -7.74 -5.50 2.60
N LYS A 183 -8.00 -6.80 2.84
CA LYS A 183 -9.04 -7.25 3.79
C LYS A 183 -8.70 -7.00 5.26
N HIS A 184 -7.44 -6.66 5.56
CA HIS A 184 -6.97 -6.42 6.93
C HIS A 184 -7.12 -4.96 7.37
N VAL A 185 -7.57 -4.10 6.49
CA VAL A 185 -7.80 -2.67 6.72
C VAL A 185 -9.28 -2.36 6.52
N ASN A 186 -9.82 -1.45 7.34
CA ASN A 186 -11.18 -0.95 7.15
C ASN A 186 -11.34 -0.37 5.74
N GLU A 187 -12.38 -0.77 5.03
CA GLU A 187 -12.62 -0.42 3.63
C GLU A 187 -12.68 1.09 3.36
N ASN A 188 -13.07 1.90 4.36
CA ASN A 188 -13.10 3.35 4.21
C ASN A 188 -11.70 3.95 4.02
N ALA A 189 -10.66 3.35 4.62
CA ALA A 189 -9.29 3.80 4.41
C ALA A 189 -8.86 3.68 2.95
N TRP A 190 -9.39 2.71 2.22
CA TRP A 190 -9.13 2.54 0.80
C TRP A 190 -9.80 3.61 -0.05
N ALA A 191 -11.04 3.99 0.27
CA ALA A 191 -11.71 5.11 -0.38
C ALA A 191 -10.96 6.43 -0.14
N GLU A 192 -10.41 6.64 1.07
CA GLU A 192 -9.56 7.78 1.42
C GLU A 192 -8.24 7.76 0.61
N LEU A 193 -7.56 6.61 0.53
CA LEU A 193 -6.35 6.45 -0.28
C LEU A 193 -6.62 6.74 -1.76
N TYR A 194 -7.68 6.16 -2.32
CA TYR A 194 -8.04 6.36 -3.72
C TYR A 194 -8.34 7.83 -4.04
N LYS A 195 -9.09 8.50 -3.16
CA LYS A 195 -9.41 9.93 -3.30
C LYS A 195 -8.15 10.78 -3.38
N GLU A 196 -7.21 10.56 -2.46
CA GLU A 196 -5.98 11.35 -2.39
C GLU A 196 -5.00 10.98 -3.52
N ALA A 197 -4.89 9.71 -3.89
CA ALA A 197 -4.09 9.27 -5.02
C ALA A 197 -4.62 9.83 -6.36
N SER A 198 -5.94 9.84 -6.54
CA SER A 198 -6.58 10.45 -7.70
C SER A 198 -6.32 11.95 -7.78
N TYR A 199 -6.43 12.67 -6.65
CA TYR A 199 -6.07 14.08 -6.57
C TYR A 199 -4.61 14.34 -6.93
N ALA A 200 -3.70 13.51 -6.41
CA ALA A 200 -2.27 13.61 -6.70
C ALA A 200 -1.99 13.37 -8.18
N PHE A 201 -2.61 12.36 -8.78
CA PHE A 201 -2.44 12.00 -10.19
C PHE A 201 -2.97 13.08 -11.14
N GLU A 202 -4.17 13.60 -10.89
CA GLU A 202 -4.73 14.71 -11.67
C GLU A 202 -3.89 16.00 -11.53
N THR A 203 -3.30 16.22 -10.36
CA THR A 203 -2.38 17.34 -10.14
C THR A 203 -1.09 17.16 -10.94
N TRP A 204 -0.55 15.95 -10.95
CA TRP A 204 0.64 15.60 -11.74
C TRP A 204 0.37 15.76 -13.24
N LYS A 205 -0.76 15.22 -13.76
CA LYS A 205 -1.15 15.39 -15.17
C LYS A 205 -1.20 16.85 -15.61
N LYS A 206 -1.78 17.71 -14.77
CA LYS A 206 -1.87 19.16 -15.06
C LYS A 206 -0.50 19.83 -15.14
N LYS A 207 0.45 19.36 -14.32
CA LYS A 207 1.82 19.91 -14.30
C LYS A 207 2.70 19.36 -15.43
N HIS A 208 2.37 18.18 -15.96
CA HIS A 208 3.18 17.44 -16.94
C HIS A 208 2.35 16.99 -18.15
N PRO A 209 1.66 17.91 -18.85
CA PRO A 209 0.72 17.56 -19.93
C PRO A 209 1.36 16.74 -21.05
N ASP A 210 2.65 16.97 -21.32
CA ASP A 210 3.40 16.25 -22.37
C ASP A 210 3.79 14.83 -21.98
N ALA A 211 3.68 14.46 -20.70
CA ALA A 211 4.02 13.12 -20.17
C ALA A 211 2.77 12.26 -19.91
N VAL A 212 1.57 12.81 -20.08
CA VAL A 212 0.31 12.11 -19.88
C VAL A 212 0.10 11.07 -20.97
N LEU A 213 -0.17 9.81 -20.58
CA LEU A 213 -0.42 8.73 -21.54
C LEU A 213 -1.82 8.80 -22.16
N ASP A 214 -2.82 9.12 -21.33
CA ASP A 214 -4.24 9.19 -21.71
C ASP A 214 -5.08 9.84 -20.60
N ASP A 215 -6.41 9.84 -20.78
CA ASP A 215 -7.37 10.40 -19.83
C ASP A 215 -7.84 9.41 -18.76
N ASN A 216 -7.25 8.21 -18.69
CA ASN A 216 -7.65 7.22 -17.69
C ASN A 216 -7.41 7.75 -16.26
N PRO A 217 -8.33 7.42 -15.32
CA PRO A 217 -8.16 7.77 -13.92
C PRO A 217 -7.01 6.98 -13.28
N PHE A 218 -6.62 7.39 -12.08
CA PHE A 218 -5.71 6.61 -11.24
C PHE A 218 -6.29 5.21 -11.01
N TYR A 219 -5.45 4.17 -11.08
CA TYR A 219 -5.91 2.78 -11.04
C TYR A 219 -5.52 2.10 -9.73
N MET A 220 -6.44 1.34 -9.11
CA MET A 220 -6.14 0.50 -7.97
C MET A 220 -6.57 -0.95 -8.21
N VAL A 221 -5.64 -1.88 -7.95
CA VAL A 221 -5.91 -3.32 -7.87
C VAL A 221 -5.61 -3.83 -6.46
N GLY A 222 -6.55 -4.55 -5.84
CA GLY A 222 -6.45 -4.98 -4.46
C GLY A 222 -6.10 -6.45 -4.30
N GLU A 223 -5.23 -6.75 -3.33
CA GLU A 223 -5.03 -8.09 -2.81
C GLU A 223 -6.01 -8.36 -1.67
N VAL A 224 -7.17 -8.92 -2.00
CA VAL A 224 -8.11 -9.49 -1.03
C VAL A 224 -7.87 -11.00 -0.98
N TYR A 225 -7.00 -11.46 -0.08
CA TYR A 225 -6.60 -12.88 -0.05
C TYR A 225 -7.82 -13.80 0.08
N ASN A 226 -7.89 -14.80 -0.80
CA ASN A 226 -9.01 -15.72 -1.02
C ASN A 226 -10.23 -15.12 -1.75
N TYR A 227 -10.18 -13.88 -2.26
CA TYR A 227 -11.23 -13.42 -3.15
C TYR A 227 -11.32 -14.32 -4.39
N GLY A 228 -12.54 -14.71 -4.73
CA GLY A 228 -12.85 -15.54 -5.90
C GLY A 228 -13.97 -14.93 -6.74
N ILE A 229 -13.72 -14.72 -8.00
CA ILE A 229 -14.66 -14.10 -8.96
C ILE A 229 -16.01 -14.83 -9.05
N SER A 230 -16.02 -16.16 -8.82
CA SER A 230 -17.27 -16.95 -8.81
C SER A 230 -18.20 -16.60 -7.63
N GLY A 231 -17.67 -16.01 -6.56
CA GLY A 231 -18.44 -15.53 -5.39
C GLY A 231 -19.16 -14.20 -5.62
N GLY A 232 -18.94 -13.54 -6.77
CA GLY A 232 -19.44 -12.21 -7.06
C GLY A 232 -18.51 -11.10 -6.63
N ARG A 233 -19.05 -9.88 -6.47
CA ARG A 233 -18.25 -8.68 -6.19
C ARG A 233 -17.81 -8.55 -4.71
N GLU A 234 -18.68 -9.02 -3.80
CA GLU A 234 -18.46 -8.87 -2.37
C GLU A 234 -17.50 -9.93 -1.83
N PHE A 235 -16.62 -9.52 -0.93
CA PHE A 235 -15.86 -10.44 -0.09
C PHE A 235 -16.65 -10.71 1.20
N ASP A 236 -16.84 -12.01 1.52
CA ASP A 236 -17.62 -12.46 2.67
C ASP A 236 -16.69 -12.80 3.85
N PHE A 237 -16.80 -12.03 4.94
CA PHE A 237 -16.08 -12.27 6.20
C PHE A 237 -16.82 -13.26 7.12
N GLY A 238 -18.02 -13.72 6.73
CA GLY A 238 -18.91 -14.54 7.53
C GLY A 238 -19.95 -13.71 8.29
N ASP A 239 -19.53 -12.67 8.97
CA ASP A 239 -20.40 -11.74 9.72
C ASP A 239 -20.67 -10.42 8.97
N LYS A 240 -19.84 -10.07 7.99
CA LYS A 240 -19.96 -8.87 7.15
C LYS A 240 -19.55 -9.18 5.73
N LYS A 241 -20.16 -8.48 4.76
CA LYS A 241 -19.75 -8.49 3.36
C LYS A 241 -19.28 -7.10 2.96
N VAL A 242 -18.22 -7.05 2.15
CA VAL A 242 -17.62 -5.80 1.66
C VAL A 242 -17.45 -5.87 0.14
N ASP A 243 -18.02 -4.90 -0.57
CA ASP A 243 -17.73 -4.66 -1.98
C ASP A 243 -16.59 -3.63 -2.09
N TYR A 244 -15.38 -4.11 -2.26
CA TYR A 244 -14.20 -3.24 -2.37
C TYR A 244 -14.19 -2.37 -3.63
N PHE A 245 -14.98 -2.71 -4.65
CA PHE A 245 -15.12 -1.86 -5.84
C PHE A 245 -15.83 -0.53 -5.51
N ASP A 246 -16.66 -0.50 -4.47
CA ASP A 246 -17.30 0.73 -3.99
C ASP A 246 -16.35 1.59 -3.13
N HIS A 247 -15.16 1.05 -2.81
CA HIS A 247 -14.11 1.71 -2.01
C HIS A 247 -12.85 2.06 -2.80
N GLY A 248 -12.99 2.26 -4.12
CA GLY A 248 -11.93 2.78 -4.98
C GLY A 248 -11.12 1.74 -5.75
N PHE A 249 -11.38 0.46 -5.58
CA PHE A 249 -10.72 -0.58 -6.37
C PHE A 249 -11.38 -0.76 -7.74
N HIS A 250 -10.56 -0.82 -8.77
CA HIS A 250 -10.99 -1.12 -10.14
C HIS A 250 -10.93 -2.62 -10.43
N SER A 251 -10.08 -3.33 -9.71
CA SER A 251 -9.90 -4.77 -9.83
C SER A 251 -9.47 -5.38 -8.51
N LEU A 252 -9.76 -6.67 -8.34
CA LEU A 252 -9.23 -7.50 -7.26
C LEU A 252 -8.47 -8.69 -7.86
N ILE A 253 -7.41 -9.12 -7.18
CA ILE A 253 -6.66 -10.32 -7.58
C ILE A 253 -7.56 -11.55 -7.38
N ASN A 254 -7.78 -12.32 -8.45
CA ASN A 254 -8.57 -13.54 -8.39
C ASN A 254 -7.74 -14.72 -7.86
N PHE A 255 -7.86 -15.03 -6.58
CA PHE A 255 -7.18 -16.17 -5.94
C PHE A 255 -7.79 -17.53 -6.30
N GLU A 256 -9.03 -17.54 -6.80
CA GLU A 256 -9.69 -18.75 -7.21
C GLU A 256 -8.92 -19.46 -8.34
N LEU A 257 -8.32 -18.70 -9.26
CA LEU A 257 -7.46 -19.25 -10.31
C LEU A 257 -6.29 -20.06 -9.75
N LYS A 258 -5.66 -19.60 -8.66
CA LYS A 258 -4.60 -20.33 -7.95
C LYS A 258 -5.11 -21.67 -7.40
N ASN A 259 -6.31 -21.66 -6.82
CA ASN A 259 -6.92 -22.86 -6.25
C ASN A 259 -7.31 -23.87 -7.33
N ASP A 260 -7.70 -23.39 -8.49
CA ASP A 260 -8.07 -24.20 -9.65
C ASP A 260 -6.86 -24.66 -10.48
N ALA A 261 -5.66 -24.12 -10.24
CA ALA A 261 -4.45 -24.42 -11.03
C ALA A 261 -4.01 -25.89 -11.01
N LYS A 262 -4.56 -26.71 -10.10
CA LYS A 262 -4.42 -28.17 -10.08
C LYS A 262 -5.28 -28.90 -11.14
N ASN A 263 -6.23 -28.22 -11.75
CA ASN A 263 -7.08 -28.73 -12.82
C ASN A 263 -6.38 -28.54 -14.18
N ASP A 264 -6.86 -29.26 -15.19
CA ASP A 264 -6.39 -29.03 -16.56
C ASP A 264 -6.87 -27.66 -17.10
N TYR A 265 -6.13 -27.13 -18.09
CA TYR A 265 -6.42 -25.80 -18.64
C TYR A 265 -7.79 -25.69 -19.30
N GLU A 266 -8.31 -26.75 -19.92
CA GLU A 266 -9.64 -26.73 -20.55
C GLU A 266 -10.73 -26.53 -19.50
N THR A 267 -10.63 -27.25 -18.38
CA THR A 267 -11.54 -27.10 -17.24
C THR A 267 -11.50 -25.68 -16.68
N ILE A 268 -10.30 -25.12 -16.50
CA ILE A 268 -10.11 -23.76 -16.00
C ILE A 268 -10.72 -22.73 -16.94
N PHE A 269 -10.36 -22.77 -18.24
CA PHE A 269 -10.88 -21.84 -19.22
C PHE A 269 -12.38 -21.99 -19.44
N SER A 270 -12.93 -23.22 -19.43
CA SER A 270 -14.36 -23.46 -19.51
C SER A 270 -15.12 -22.87 -18.32
N LYS A 271 -14.54 -22.91 -17.11
CA LYS A 271 -15.12 -22.29 -15.91
C LYS A 271 -15.18 -20.77 -16.07
N TYR A 272 -14.04 -20.13 -16.32
CA TYR A 272 -13.91 -18.67 -16.34
C TYR A 272 -14.55 -18.01 -17.59
N SER A 273 -14.74 -18.74 -18.68
CA SER A 273 -15.45 -18.23 -19.86
C SER A 273 -16.97 -18.06 -19.67
N LYS A 274 -17.51 -18.55 -18.56
CA LYS A 274 -18.95 -18.51 -18.23
C LYS A 274 -19.28 -17.46 -17.17
N LEU A 275 -18.26 -16.82 -16.60
CA LEU A 275 -18.37 -15.73 -15.64
C LEU A 275 -18.35 -14.38 -16.34
#